data_cbf378e1177a3d7280a722ab47510d5b
#
_entry.id   cbf378e1177a3d7280a722ab47510d5b
#
_cell.length_a   1.000
_cell.length_b   1.000
_cell.length_c   1.000
_cell.angle_alpha   90.00
_cell.angle_beta   90.00
_cell.angle_gamma   90.00
#
_symmetry.space_group_name_H-M   'P 1'
#
loop_
_entity.id
_entity.type
_entity.pdbx_description
1 polymer ?
#
loop_
_entity_poly.entity_id
_entity_poly.type
_entity_poly.pdbx_seq_one_letter_code
_entity_poly.pdbx_strand_id
1 'polypeptide(L)'
;MRTRLAGSLFAFEKHQQLIPRHAPAFIRDVLDTFRQRKLTATQATDQLGISPRRLYALATAYLRARAKNQGSLWLPGRSGGNPAAPWPQPVLDLLDKRLNCSPPCPYSFVASEALRLHNFKLDRVQVRRWALQNHLAHAVPPKKVRAAVRRWQRQRIGELWQLDASPHRGFPASNLAFPLLNRLDDCRRLFTGAKLYERELRLAYFDFLPAAFLAHGRPLQRYVDYHRLFFTHDPDALTPLGGALKFDDIRLRYAPTPHAKGKVEREHPFWQGRLPPCFASEKITGIEVANPHIDALRGHPNAQEVHRELGQTPQRAGDQARKEKRSALRPPPRCPWWHYVGSGRTTLNIGSDGRVPIGTQRLRMERPPGSKVVLCLHPDGHHSVLAAPPDPQQKPVLLFTNCPI
;
A
#
# COMPACT_ATOMS: atom_id res chain seq x y z
N MET A 1 21.42 24.55 7.25
CA MET A 1 20.10 23.91 7.45
C MET A 1 20.10 22.73 8.46
N ARG A 2 21.20 22.44 9.14
CA ARG A 2 21.33 21.38 10.17
C ARG A 2 21.07 21.85 11.62
N THR A 3 21.05 23.16 11.88
CA THR A 3 20.95 23.73 13.24
C THR A 3 19.53 23.88 13.77
N ARG A 4 18.49 23.85 12.94
CA ARG A 4 17.10 23.97 13.39
C ARG A 4 16.44 22.69 13.92
N LEU A 5 16.96 21.51 13.55
CA LEU A 5 16.41 20.24 14.04
C LEU A 5 16.96 19.82 15.41
N ALA A 6 18.16 20.25 15.75
CA ALA A 6 18.74 20.00 17.07
C ALA A 6 18.03 20.82 18.16
N GLY A 7 17.61 22.04 17.84
CA GLY A 7 16.90 22.91 18.80
C GLY A 7 15.51 22.40 19.22
N SER A 8 14.79 21.68 18.34
CA SER A 8 13.45 21.17 18.68
C SER A 8 13.48 19.87 19.51
N LEU A 9 14.51 19.04 19.32
CA LEU A 9 14.72 17.85 20.15
C LEU A 9 15.16 18.22 21.58
N PHE A 10 16.05 19.20 21.71
CA PHE A 10 16.47 19.72 23.01
C PHE A 10 15.34 20.45 23.75
N ALA A 11 14.44 21.14 23.04
CA ALA A 11 13.29 21.80 23.66
C ALA A 11 12.26 20.78 24.20
N PHE A 12 12.09 19.63 23.54
CA PHE A 12 11.16 18.60 23.98
C PHE A 12 11.67 17.81 25.21
N GLU A 13 12.99 17.60 25.32
CA GLU A 13 13.59 17.01 26.51
C GLU A 13 13.59 17.95 27.72
N LYS A 14 13.68 19.27 27.50
CA LYS A 14 13.63 20.27 28.56
C LYS A 14 12.31 20.28 29.36
N HIS A 15 11.21 19.80 28.79
CA HIS A 15 9.89 19.85 29.42
C HIS A 15 9.49 18.64 30.26
N GLN A 16 10.19 17.51 30.16
CA GLN A 16 9.64 16.27 30.72
C GLN A 16 10.26 15.73 32.00
N GLN A 17 11.44 16.14 32.45
CA GLN A 17 12.04 15.49 33.62
C GLN A 17 12.97 16.41 34.42
N LEU A 18 12.44 17.08 35.42
CA LEU A 18 13.25 17.80 36.40
C LEU A 18 13.99 16.85 37.37
N ILE A 19 13.35 15.76 37.77
CA ILE A 19 13.88 14.81 38.77
C ILE A 19 15.13 14.04 38.28
N PRO A 20 15.24 13.55 37.04
CA PRO A 20 16.47 12.90 36.59
C PRO A 20 17.64 13.87 36.36
N ARG A 21 17.40 15.17 36.22
CA ARG A 21 18.44 16.18 35.99
C ARG A 21 19.01 16.77 37.26
N HIS A 22 18.17 16.88 38.27
CA HIS A 22 18.52 17.55 39.54
C HIS A 22 18.01 16.73 40.72
N ALA A 23 18.86 16.59 41.73
CA ALA A 23 18.44 15.97 42.98
C ALA A 23 17.27 16.80 43.60
N PRO A 24 16.30 16.14 44.21
CA PRO A 24 15.16 16.83 44.84
C PRO A 24 15.56 17.92 45.88
N ALA A 25 16.64 17.67 46.58
CA ALA A 25 17.21 18.66 47.54
C ALA A 25 17.65 19.92 46.84
N PHE A 26 18.36 19.81 45.71
CA PHE A 26 18.81 20.96 44.92
C PHE A 26 17.64 21.77 44.36
N ILE A 27 16.58 21.10 43.88
CA ILE A 27 15.40 21.82 43.41
C ILE A 27 14.76 22.65 44.55
N ARG A 28 14.62 22.07 45.74
CA ARG A 28 14.09 22.78 46.92
C ARG A 28 14.97 23.94 47.33
N ASP A 29 16.28 23.79 47.34
CA ASP A 29 17.25 24.82 47.67
C ASP A 29 17.14 26.02 46.70
N VAL A 30 17.10 25.76 45.39
CA VAL A 30 16.88 26.82 44.37
C VAL A 30 15.57 27.52 44.57
N LEU A 31 14.46 26.79 44.90
CA LEU A 31 13.16 27.41 45.15
C LEU A 31 13.14 28.24 46.46
N ASP A 32 13.84 27.78 47.51
CA ASP A 32 13.97 28.53 48.74
C ASP A 32 14.80 29.82 48.56
N THR A 33 15.93 29.71 47.86
CA THR A 33 16.83 30.83 47.55
C THR A 33 16.13 31.89 46.67
N PHE A 34 15.37 31.41 45.65
CA PHE A 34 14.52 32.26 44.83
C PHE A 34 13.45 32.98 45.66
N ARG A 35 12.80 32.29 46.59
CA ARG A 35 11.78 32.87 47.46
C ARG A 35 12.38 33.91 48.40
N GLN A 36 13.58 33.66 48.92
CA GLN A 36 14.32 34.63 49.76
C GLN A 36 14.85 35.85 48.97
N ARG A 37 14.50 35.96 47.66
CA ARG A 37 14.98 37.01 46.76
C ARG A 37 16.52 37.05 46.58
N LYS A 38 17.22 35.96 46.91
CA LYS A 38 18.65 35.85 46.72
C LYS A 38 19.03 35.38 45.28
N LEU A 39 18.06 34.84 44.57
CA LEU A 39 18.16 34.52 43.12
C LEU A 39 17.08 35.29 42.37
N THR A 40 17.43 35.81 41.20
CA THR A 40 16.45 36.33 40.25
C THR A 40 15.71 35.19 39.55
N ALA A 41 14.54 35.48 38.95
CA ALA A 41 13.79 34.48 38.18
C ALA A 41 14.60 33.91 37.04
N THR A 42 15.40 34.74 36.34
CA THR A 42 16.29 34.32 35.28
C THR A 42 17.34 33.35 35.77
N GLN A 43 18.04 33.66 36.85
CA GLN A 43 19.06 32.80 37.45
C GLN A 43 18.46 31.43 37.89
N ALA A 44 17.30 31.45 38.54
CA ALA A 44 16.64 30.22 38.98
C ALA A 44 16.14 29.37 37.81
N THR A 45 15.66 29.99 36.73
CA THR A 45 15.27 29.26 35.51
C THR A 45 16.46 28.66 34.77
N ASP A 46 17.59 29.35 34.73
CA ASP A 46 18.82 28.85 34.09
C ASP A 46 19.40 27.68 34.89
N GLN A 47 19.44 27.78 36.23
CA GLN A 47 19.92 26.68 37.08
C GLN A 47 19.05 25.42 36.96
N LEU A 48 17.73 25.57 36.88
CA LEU A 48 16.82 24.41 36.76
C LEU A 48 16.56 24.00 35.31
N GLY A 49 16.95 24.80 34.31
CA GLY A 49 16.70 24.54 32.91
C GLY A 49 15.20 24.51 32.54
N ILE A 50 14.40 25.42 33.19
CA ILE A 50 12.94 25.46 33.01
C ILE A 50 12.48 26.85 32.55
N SER A 51 11.24 26.97 32.09
CA SER A 51 10.63 28.28 31.77
C SER A 51 10.24 29.04 33.02
N PRO A 52 10.18 30.40 32.96
CA PRO A 52 9.70 31.23 34.07
C PRO A 52 8.31 30.82 34.59
N ARG A 53 7.38 30.52 33.68
CA ARG A 53 6.05 30.03 34.04
C ARG A 53 6.12 28.74 34.88
N ARG A 54 7.01 27.83 34.56
CA ARG A 54 7.21 26.59 35.31
C ARG A 54 7.82 26.86 36.68
N LEU A 55 8.79 27.78 36.77
CA LEU A 55 9.40 28.18 38.03
C LEU A 55 8.35 28.68 39.02
N TYR A 56 7.50 29.64 38.63
CA TYR A 56 6.44 30.17 39.48
C TYR A 56 5.43 29.10 39.89
N ALA A 57 5.05 28.22 39.00
CA ALA A 57 4.16 27.09 39.31
C ALA A 57 4.76 26.15 40.35
N LEU A 58 6.06 25.82 40.23
CA LEU A 58 6.79 24.97 41.19
C LEU A 58 6.94 25.68 42.55
N ALA A 59 7.29 26.97 42.55
CA ALA A 59 7.41 27.76 43.77
C ALA A 59 6.07 27.80 44.53
N THR A 60 4.96 28.03 43.85
CA THR A 60 3.62 27.99 44.44
C THR A 60 3.27 26.62 45.02
N ALA A 61 3.54 25.53 44.27
CA ALA A 61 3.29 24.16 44.73
C ALA A 61 4.14 23.81 45.97
N TYR A 62 5.41 24.22 45.96
CA TYR A 62 6.32 24.01 47.10
C TYR A 62 5.88 24.76 48.34
N LEU A 63 5.43 26.03 48.20
CA LEU A 63 4.89 26.82 49.31
C LEU A 63 3.66 26.17 49.94
N ARG A 64 2.76 25.64 49.10
CA ARG A 64 1.58 24.92 49.60
C ARG A 64 1.96 23.65 50.37
N ALA A 65 2.99 22.95 49.94
CA ALA A 65 3.51 21.77 50.66
C ALA A 65 4.15 22.15 51.98
N ARG A 66 4.92 23.25 52.03
CA ARG A 66 5.51 23.76 53.28
C ARG A 66 4.45 24.19 54.28
N ALA A 67 3.40 24.84 53.84
CA ALA A 67 2.27 25.23 54.70
C ALA A 67 1.57 24.03 55.38
N LYS A 68 1.73 22.84 54.76
CA LYS A 68 1.22 21.54 55.28
C LYS A 68 2.28 20.74 56.03
N ASN A 69 3.41 21.31 56.38
CA ASN A 69 4.59 20.65 57.00
C ASN A 69 5.18 19.50 56.15
N GLN A 70 4.96 19.49 54.88
CA GLN A 70 5.45 18.47 53.92
C GLN A 70 6.60 18.99 53.03
N GLY A 71 7.15 20.16 53.33
CA GLY A 71 8.15 20.80 52.45
C GLY A 71 9.43 19.99 52.25
N SER A 72 9.92 19.32 53.30
CA SER A 72 11.11 18.49 53.23
C SER A 72 10.97 17.22 52.37
N LEU A 73 9.77 16.68 52.25
CA LEU A 73 9.41 15.52 51.44
C LEU A 73 8.85 15.92 50.09
N TRP A 74 8.66 17.22 49.85
CA TRP A 74 8.06 17.67 48.59
C TRP A 74 8.92 17.34 47.37
N LEU A 75 8.29 16.81 46.38
CA LEU A 75 8.84 16.54 45.05
C LEU A 75 8.07 17.28 43.98
N PRO A 76 8.71 17.84 42.96
CA PRO A 76 8.01 18.44 41.85
C PRO A 76 7.15 17.39 41.15
N GLY A 77 5.86 17.63 41.11
CA GLY A 77 4.92 16.77 40.38
C GLY A 77 5.29 16.68 38.90
N ARG A 78 4.92 15.60 38.26
CA ARG A 78 5.04 15.47 36.79
C ARG A 78 4.27 16.60 36.14
N SER A 79 4.93 17.37 35.25
CA SER A 79 4.25 18.33 34.41
C SER A 79 3.66 17.55 33.24
N GLY A 80 2.37 17.38 33.23
CA GLY A 80 1.74 16.73 32.10
C GLY A 80 0.26 16.64 32.32
N GLY A 81 -0.52 16.84 31.26
CA GLY A 81 -1.96 16.85 31.27
C GLY A 81 -2.60 15.62 31.94
N ASN A 82 -3.90 15.51 31.83
CA ASN A 82 -4.66 14.37 32.30
C ASN A 82 -3.99 13.05 31.89
N PRO A 83 -3.96 12.04 32.75
CA PRO A 83 -3.52 10.71 32.36
C PRO A 83 -4.28 10.32 31.10
N ALA A 84 -3.54 9.85 30.09
CA ALA A 84 -4.16 9.38 28.86
C ALA A 84 -5.21 8.33 29.22
N ALA A 85 -6.43 8.49 28.70
CA ALA A 85 -7.46 7.47 28.85
C ALA A 85 -6.90 6.11 28.39
N PRO A 86 -7.19 5.02 29.08
CA PRO A 86 -6.75 3.69 28.65
C PRO A 86 -7.34 3.41 27.25
N TRP A 87 -6.54 2.79 26.42
CA TRP A 87 -7.02 2.40 25.09
C TRP A 87 -8.05 1.28 25.19
N PRO A 88 -9.05 1.25 24.29
CA PRO A 88 -10.06 0.19 24.28
C PRO A 88 -9.42 -1.20 24.13
N GLN A 89 -9.96 -2.20 24.84
CA GLN A 89 -9.42 -3.56 24.81
C GLN A 89 -9.28 -4.13 23.39
N PRO A 90 -10.25 -3.97 22.46
CA PRO A 90 -10.09 -4.45 21.07
C PRO A 90 -8.90 -3.84 20.33
N VAL A 91 -8.51 -2.61 20.69
CA VAL A 91 -7.31 -1.97 20.11
C VAL A 91 -6.04 -2.58 20.68
N LEU A 92 -6.02 -2.86 21.99
CA LEU A 92 -4.88 -3.52 22.64
C LEU A 92 -4.68 -4.94 22.09
N ASP A 93 -5.75 -5.70 21.91
CA ASP A 93 -5.72 -7.05 21.32
C ASP A 93 -5.20 -7.01 19.86
N LEU A 94 -5.62 -6.00 19.10
CA LEU A 94 -5.10 -5.78 17.75
C LEU A 94 -3.58 -5.51 17.77
N LEU A 95 -3.11 -4.63 18.66
CA LEU A 95 -1.69 -4.30 18.77
C LEU A 95 -0.88 -5.54 19.13
N ASP A 96 -1.33 -6.30 20.10
CA ASP A 96 -0.68 -7.55 20.53
C ASP A 96 -0.62 -8.54 19.35
N LYS A 97 -1.75 -8.84 18.73
CA LYS A 97 -1.84 -9.74 17.57
C LYS A 97 -0.87 -9.35 16.45
N ARG A 98 -0.79 -8.05 16.11
CA ARG A 98 0.00 -7.55 15.00
C ARG A 98 1.49 -7.39 15.29
N LEU A 99 1.85 -7.15 16.52
CA LEU A 99 3.25 -6.94 16.90
C LEU A 99 3.94 -8.22 17.39
N ASN A 100 3.17 -9.19 17.86
CA ASN A 100 3.66 -10.48 18.34
C ASN A 100 3.78 -11.56 17.24
N CYS A 101 3.35 -11.27 15.99
CA CYS A 101 3.53 -12.17 14.87
C CYS A 101 4.96 -12.14 14.31
N SER A 102 5.36 -13.18 13.59
CA SER A 102 6.67 -13.26 12.93
C SER A 102 6.51 -13.35 11.41
N PRO A 103 7.00 -12.37 10.65
CA PRO A 103 7.61 -11.10 11.09
C PRO A 103 6.58 -10.11 11.66
N PRO A 104 6.98 -9.20 12.58
CA PRO A 104 6.06 -8.24 13.19
C PRO A 104 5.59 -7.17 12.19
N CYS A 105 4.34 -6.75 12.36
CA CYS A 105 3.78 -5.69 11.52
C CYS A 105 4.48 -4.33 11.75
N PRO A 106 4.69 -3.52 10.69
CA PRO A 106 5.21 -2.16 10.84
C PRO A 106 4.28 -1.30 11.71
N TYR A 107 4.83 -0.49 12.61
CA TYR A 107 4.03 0.37 13.51
C TYR A 107 3.04 1.29 12.79
N SER A 108 3.39 1.80 11.61
CA SER A 108 2.48 2.62 10.79
C SER A 108 1.30 1.82 10.24
N PHE A 109 1.52 0.55 9.90
CA PHE A 109 0.46 -0.34 9.45
C PHE A 109 -0.51 -0.66 10.60
N VAL A 110 0.01 -0.99 11.78
CA VAL A 110 -0.82 -1.25 12.98
C VAL A 110 -1.66 -0.01 13.34
N ALA A 111 -1.07 1.19 13.27
CA ALA A 111 -1.81 2.43 13.49
C ALA A 111 -2.96 2.62 12.47
N SER A 112 -2.72 2.28 11.20
CA SER A 112 -3.76 2.36 10.17
C SER A 112 -4.86 1.31 10.35
N GLU A 113 -4.51 0.11 10.82
CA GLU A 113 -5.47 -0.95 11.14
C GLU A 113 -6.36 -0.60 12.35
N ALA A 114 -5.80 0.03 13.39
CA ALA A 114 -6.56 0.52 14.53
C ALA A 114 -7.64 1.53 14.11
N LEU A 115 -7.31 2.42 13.17
CA LEU A 115 -8.28 3.35 12.60
C LEU A 115 -9.33 2.62 11.75
N ARG A 116 -8.90 1.70 10.89
CA ARG A 116 -9.78 0.98 9.96
C ARG A 116 -10.77 0.05 10.67
N LEU A 117 -10.30 -0.72 11.66
CA LEU A 117 -11.10 -1.77 12.30
C LEU A 117 -11.90 -1.27 13.49
N HIS A 118 -11.36 -0.31 14.22
CA HIS A 118 -11.92 0.14 15.49
C HIS A 118 -12.25 1.64 15.53
N ASN A 119 -12.09 2.36 14.39
CA ASN A 119 -12.23 3.82 14.31
C ASN A 119 -11.39 4.55 15.40
N PHE A 120 -10.25 3.98 15.80
CA PHE A 120 -9.38 4.50 16.85
C PHE A 120 -8.09 5.06 16.26
N LYS A 121 -7.90 6.36 16.38
CA LYS A 121 -6.76 7.08 15.78
C LYS A 121 -5.52 6.95 16.65
N LEU A 122 -4.53 6.23 16.16
CA LEU A 122 -3.18 6.14 16.69
C LEU A 122 -2.16 6.68 15.68
N ASP A 123 -1.03 7.18 16.18
CA ASP A 123 0.14 7.40 15.35
C ASP A 123 1.21 6.31 15.58
N ARG A 124 2.17 6.22 14.66
CA ARG A 124 3.26 5.21 14.72
C ARG A 124 4.13 5.33 15.98
N VAL A 125 4.22 6.55 16.56
CA VAL A 125 5.05 6.80 17.75
C VAL A 125 4.34 6.26 18.99
N GLN A 126 3.02 6.43 19.04
CA GLN A 126 2.19 5.87 20.11
C GLN A 126 2.25 4.33 20.08
N VAL A 127 2.07 3.71 18.91
CA VAL A 127 2.20 2.25 18.73
C VAL A 127 3.58 1.76 19.14
N ARG A 128 4.67 2.43 18.69
CA ARG A 128 6.03 2.08 19.08
C ARG A 128 6.26 2.21 20.59
N ARG A 129 5.72 3.26 21.23
CA ARG A 129 5.85 3.45 22.67
C ARG A 129 5.16 2.33 23.45
N TRP A 130 3.95 1.94 23.02
CA TRP A 130 3.24 0.82 23.59
C TRP A 130 4.01 -0.49 23.39
N ALA A 131 4.56 -0.74 22.19
CA ALA A 131 5.37 -1.91 21.90
C ALA A 131 6.63 -1.98 22.80
N LEU A 132 7.29 -0.85 23.07
CA LEU A 132 8.42 -0.78 23.99
C LEU A 132 8.02 -1.15 25.44
N GLN A 133 6.86 -0.67 25.89
CA GLN A 133 6.35 -0.95 27.23
C GLN A 133 5.95 -2.41 27.41
N ASN A 134 5.55 -3.08 26.33
CA ASN A 134 5.10 -4.49 26.35
C ASN A 134 6.17 -5.45 25.79
N HIS A 135 7.41 -5.03 25.66
CA HIS A 135 8.54 -5.85 25.14
C HIS A 135 8.34 -6.41 23.72
N LEU A 136 7.47 -5.80 22.93
CA LEU A 136 7.17 -6.15 21.53
C LEU A 136 7.88 -5.23 20.52
N ALA A 137 8.89 -4.48 20.95
CA ALA A 137 9.60 -3.56 20.06
C ALA A 137 10.51 -4.31 19.08
N HIS A 138 10.44 -3.93 17.80
CA HIS A 138 11.31 -4.44 16.76
C HIS A 138 12.17 -3.33 16.14
N ALA A 139 13.29 -3.73 15.54
CA ALA A 139 14.20 -2.80 14.87
C ALA A 139 13.55 -2.18 13.63
N VAL A 140 13.64 -0.85 13.53
CA VAL A 140 13.22 -0.12 12.32
C VAL A 140 14.48 0.19 11.51
N PRO A 141 14.61 -0.32 10.27
CA PRO A 141 15.78 -0.07 9.46
C PRO A 141 15.97 1.44 9.20
N PRO A 142 17.22 1.92 9.20
CA PRO A 142 17.51 3.32 8.95
C PRO A 142 17.06 3.73 7.54
N LYS A 143 16.57 4.95 7.42
CA LYS A 143 16.19 5.50 6.10
C LYS A 143 17.42 5.69 5.25
N LYS A 144 17.51 4.99 4.11
CA LYS A 144 18.55 5.23 3.11
C LYS A 144 18.36 6.63 2.51
N VAL A 145 19.44 7.43 2.50
CA VAL A 145 19.49 8.70 1.77
C VAL A 145 19.49 8.37 0.28
N ARG A 146 18.51 8.86 -0.45
CA ARG A 146 18.40 8.66 -1.91
C ARG A 146 18.68 9.97 -2.62
N ALA A 147 19.41 9.91 -3.73
CA ALA A 147 19.60 11.06 -4.62
C ALA A 147 18.27 11.60 -5.13
N ALA A 148 18.23 12.92 -5.37
CA ALA A 148 17.04 13.55 -5.95
C ALA A 148 16.85 13.04 -7.39
N VAL A 149 15.74 12.41 -7.66
CA VAL A 149 15.36 11.93 -8.99
C VAL A 149 14.33 12.87 -9.58
N ARG A 150 14.54 13.30 -10.83
CA ARG A 150 13.54 14.10 -11.57
C ARG A 150 12.25 13.28 -11.70
N ARG A 151 11.17 13.81 -11.16
CA ARG A 151 9.88 13.13 -11.14
C ARG A 151 8.97 13.72 -12.19
N TRP A 152 8.31 12.87 -12.95
CA TRP A 152 7.25 13.25 -13.88
C TRP A 152 5.92 12.68 -13.40
N GLN A 153 4.81 13.31 -13.73
CA GLN A 153 3.47 12.88 -13.39
C GLN A 153 2.51 13.31 -14.47
N ARG A 154 1.56 12.43 -14.80
CA ARG A 154 0.50 12.76 -15.74
C ARG A 154 -0.51 13.71 -15.09
N GLN A 155 -1.07 14.60 -15.92
CA GLN A 155 -2.00 15.64 -15.47
C GLN A 155 -3.43 15.10 -15.30
N ARG A 156 -3.79 14.05 -16.05
CA ARG A 156 -5.15 13.52 -16.14
C ARG A 156 -5.22 12.11 -15.58
N ILE A 157 -6.27 11.83 -14.78
CA ILE A 157 -6.55 10.47 -14.31
C ILE A 157 -6.87 9.56 -15.50
N GLY A 158 -6.36 8.33 -15.48
CA GLY A 158 -6.53 7.38 -16.58
C GLY A 158 -5.71 7.68 -17.84
N GLU A 159 -4.90 8.74 -17.87
CA GLU A 159 -4.01 9.00 -19.00
C GLU A 159 -2.95 7.90 -19.13
N LEU A 160 -2.40 7.46 -17.99
CA LEU A 160 -1.41 6.40 -17.94
C LEU A 160 -1.59 5.57 -16.68
N TRP A 161 -1.73 4.26 -16.85
CA TRP A 161 -1.62 3.31 -15.76
C TRP A 161 -0.30 2.55 -15.85
N GLN A 162 0.44 2.51 -14.77
CA GLN A 162 1.65 1.70 -14.66
C GLN A 162 1.26 0.28 -14.19
N LEU A 163 1.91 -0.72 -14.77
CA LEU A 163 1.73 -2.13 -14.43
C LEU A 163 3.11 -2.75 -14.22
N ASP A 164 3.24 -3.51 -13.16
CA ASP A 164 4.45 -4.26 -12.86
C ASP A 164 4.14 -5.56 -12.11
N ALA A 165 4.99 -6.54 -12.30
CA ALA A 165 5.00 -7.77 -11.53
C ALA A 165 6.25 -7.82 -10.66
N SER A 166 6.11 -8.29 -9.43
CA SER A 166 7.25 -8.49 -8.53
C SER A 166 7.08 -9.77 -7.74
N PRO A 167 8.14 -10.57 -7.59
CA PRO A 167 8.11 -11.76 -6.74
C PRO A 167 7.98 -11.36 -5.28
N HIS A 168 6.99 -11.93 -4.59
CA HIS A 168 6.71 -11.72 -3.18
C HIS A 168 6.81 -13.03 -2.41
N ARG A 169 7.63 -13.04 -1.36
CA ARG A 169 7.69 -14.10 -0.35
C ARG A 169 6.79 -13.68 0.82
N GLY A 170 5.48 -13.87 0.64
CA GLY A 170 4.49 -13.35 1.60
C GLY A 170 4.03 -14.37 2.64
N PHE A 171 4.10 -15.67 2.34
CA PHE A 171 3.58 -16.72 3.20
C PHE A 171 4.63 -17.18 4.21
N PRO A 172 4.35 -17.09 5.54
CA PRO A 172 5.34 -17.38 6.58
C PRO A 172 5.87 -18.81 6.59
N ALA A 173 5.03 -19.76 6.20
CA ALA A 173 5.37 -21.18 6.16
C ALA A 173 6.03 -21.62 4.84
N SER A 174 6.26 -20.70 3.89
CA SER A 174 6.76 -21.03 2.57
C SER A 174 7.87 -20.09 2.13
N ASN A 175 8.98 -20.66 1.64
CA ASN A 175 10.05 -19.90 0.98
C ASN A 175 9.75 -19.60 -0.50
N LEU A 176 8.62 -20.01 -1.01
CA LEU A 176 8.22 -19.76 -2.39
C LEU A 176 7.92 -18.29 -2.62
N ALA A 177 8.32 -17.80 -3.78
CA ALA A 177 8.00 -16.45 -4.22
C ALA A 177 6.87 -16.52 -5.26
N PHE A 178 5.82 -15.78 -5.02
CA PHE A 178 4.67 -15.66 -5.92
C PHE A 178 4.66 -14.29 -6.59
N PRO A 179 4.44 -14.17 -7.90
CA PRO A 179 4.35 -12.89 -8.57
C PRO A 179 3.10 -12.12 -8.09
N LEU A 180 3.31 -10.92 -7.57
CA LEU A 180 2.27 -9.95 -7.31
C LEU A 180 2.16 -9.01 -8.53
N LEU A 181 1.08 -9.10 -9.26
CA LEU A 181 0.74 -8.11 -10.27
C LEU A 181 0.18 -6.88 -9.57
N ASN A 182 0.80 -5.73 -9.79
CA ASN A 182 0.39 -4.46 -9.19
C ASN A 182 0.15 -3.40 -10.27
N ARG A 183 -0.84 -2.55 -10.05
CA ARG A 183 -1.27 -1.56 -11.03
C ARG A 183 -1.66 -0.25 -10.38
N LEU A 184 -1.10 0.84 -10.91
CA LEU A 184 -1.19 2.19 -10.37
C LEU A 184 -1.63 3.19 -11.43
N ASP A 185 -2.58 4.07 -11.10
CA ASP A 185 -2.86 5.27 -11.90
C ASP A 185 -1.78 6.32 -11.64
N ASP A 186 -1.08 6.75 -12.70
CA ASP A 186 0.07 7.66 -12.60
C ASP A 186 -0.29 9.04 -12.03
N CYS A 187 -1.45 9.57 -12.37
CA CYS A 187 -1.89 10.90 -11.95
C CYS A 187 -2.20 10.94 -10.45
N ARG A 188 -3.07 10.05 -9.99
CA ARG A 188 -3.62 10.08 -8.63
C ARG A 188 -3.00 9.06 -7.67
N ARG A 189 -2.01 8.28 -8.10
CA ARG A 189 -1.36 7.24 -7.28
C ARG A 189 -2.33 6.19 -6.71
N LEU A 190 -3.47 6.02 -7.31
CA LEU A 190 -4.47 5.06 -6.86
C LEU A 190 -4.08 3.66 -7.31
N PHE A 191 -4.04 2.73 -6.39
CA PHE A 191 -3.94 1.31 -6.72
C PHE A 191 -5.23 0.85 -7.41
N THR A 192 -5.14 0.60 -8.68
CA THR A 192 -6.28 0.11 -9.46
C THR A 192 -6.40 -1.42 -9.43
N GLY A 193 -5.42 -2.11 -8.86
CA GLY A 193 -5.43 -3.55 -8.61
C GLY A 193 -4.11 -4.04 -8.04
N ALA A 194 -4.20 -5.11 -7.23
CA ALA A 194 -3.06 -5.91 -6.78
C ALA A 194 -3.55 -7.36 -6.60
N LYS A 195 -2.85 -8.35 -7.13
CA LYS A 195 -3.25 -9.77 -7.05
C LYS A 195 -2.04 -10.69 -7.16
N LEU A 196 -1.98 -11.72 -6.31
CA LEU A 196 -0.98 -12.78 -6.37
C LEU A 196 -1.42 -13.87 -7.35
N TYR A 197 -0.43 -14.47 -8.02
CA TYR A 197 -0.59 -15.60 -8.91
C TYR A 197 0.48 -16.66 -8.61
N GLU A 198 0.24 -17.90 -8.98
CA GLU A 198 1.25 -18.95 -8.85
C GLU A 198 2.45 -18.71 -9.76
N ARG A 199 2.17 -18.23 -10.97
CA ARG A 199 3.19 -17.93 -11.99
C ARG A 199 2.82 -16.69 -12.78
N GLU A 200 3.82 -15.96 -13.23
CA GLU A 200 3.65 -14.83 -14.15
C GLU A 200 3.43 -15.32 -15.59
N LEU A 201 2.21 -15.72 -15.88
CA LEU A 201 1.79 -16.20 -17.18
C LEU A 201 0.83 -15.21 -17.85
N ARG A 202 0.68 -15.33 -19.17
CA ARG A 202 -0.26 -14.52 -19.96
C ARG A 202 -1.70 -14.58 -19.42
N LEU A 203 -2.15 -15.75 -18.97
CA LEU A 203 -3.48 -15.93 -18.40
C LEU A 203 -3.67 -15.13 -17.10
N ALA A 204 -2.63 -14.99 -16.28
CA ALA A 204 -2.68 -14.14 -15.09
C ALA A 204 -2.98 -12.67 -15.44
N TYR A 205 -2.42 -12.16 -16.53
CA TYR A 205 -2.73 -10.81 -17.01
C TYR A 205 -4.14 -10.69 -17.58
N PHE A 206 -4.61 -11.71 -18.29
CA PHE A 206 -5.99 -11.74 -18.82
C PHE A 206 -7.03 -11.80 -17.71
N ASP A 207 -6.73 -12.43 -16.58
CA ASP A 207 -7.56 -12.40 -15.38
C ASP A 207 -7.48 -11.02 -14.68
N PHE A 208 -6.25 -10.47 -14.56
CA PHE A 208 -6.02 -9.27 -13.75
C PHE A 208 -6.54 -7.98 -14.39
N LEU A 209 -6.54 -7.87 -15.74
CA LEU A 209 -6.84 -6.61 -16.43
C LEU A 209 -8.31 -6.20 -16.37
N PRO A 210 -9.30 -7.10 -16.61
CA PRO A 210 -10.72 -6.73 -16.74
C PRO A 210 -11.31 -6.10 -15.49
N ALA A 211 -10.99 -6.63 -14.32
CA ALA A 211 -11.54 -6.17 -13.05
C ALA A 211 -11.34 -4.66 -12.84
N ALA A 212 -10.18 -4.11 -13.25
CA ALA A 212 -9.96 -2.68 -13.13
C ALA A 212 -10.70 -1.87 -14.20
N PHE A 213 -10.86 -2.41 -15.39
CA PHE A 213 -11.63 -1.71 -16.43
C PHE A 213 -13.09 -1.58 -16.03
N LEU A 214 -13.63 -2.60 -15.40
CA LEU A 214 -15.00 -2.58 -14.86
C LEU A 214 -15.12 -1.60 -13.68
N ALA A 215 -14.17 -1.60 -12.76
CA ALA A 215 -14.23 -0.78 -11.55
C ALA A 215 -13.89 0.70 -11.78
N HIS A 216 -13.00 1.01 -12.72
CA HIS A 216 -12.43 2.35 -12.87
C HIS A 216 -12.56 2.95 -14.27
N GLY A 217 -13.00 2.18 -15.26
CA GLY A 217 -12.94 2.55 -16.67
C GLY A 217 -11.59 2.20 -17.32
N ARG A 218 -11.49 2.40 -18.64
CA ARG A 218 -10.29 2.09 -19.43
C ARG A 218 -9.33 3.27 -19.49
N PRO A 219 -8.00 3.07 -19.24
CA PRO A 219 -7.00 4.12 -19.43
C PRO A 219 -6.70 4.35 -20.91
N LEU A 220 -6.05 5.48 -21.25
CA LEU A 220 -5.54 5.71 -22.60
C LEU A 220 -4.29 4.89 -22.88
N GLN A 221 -3.40 4.77 -21.89
CA GLN A 221 -2.10 4.15 -22.07
C GLN A 221 -1.79 3.23 -20.88
N ARG A 222 -1.01 2.19 -21.20
CA ARG A 222 -0.42 1.28 -20.22
C ARG A 222 1.10 1.36 -20.30
N TYR A 223 1.74 1.59 -19.15
CA TYR A 223 3.19 1.69 -19.04
C TYR A 223 3.74 0.38 -18.47
N VAL A 224 4.53 -0.30 -19.29
CA VAL A 224 5.08 -1.63 -19.02
C VAL A 224 6.58 -1.67 -19.34
N ASP A 225 7.27 -2.72 -18.95
CA ASP A 225 8.63 -3.00 -19.41
C ASP A 225 8.64 -3.73 -20.77
N TYR A 226 9.85 -4.03 -21.24
CA TYR A 226 10.07 -4.85 -22.44
C TYR A 226 9.92 -6.36 -22.17
N HIS A 227 9.05 -6.74 -21.24
CA HIS A 227 8.82 -8.15 -20.99
C HIS A 227 8.14 -8.81 -22.20
N ARG A 228 8.55 -10.05 -22.53
CA ARG A 228 8.06 -10.83 -23.70
C ARG A 228 6.54 -10.98 -23.79
N LEU A 229 5.82 -10.79 -22.72
CA LEU A 229 4.36 -10.80 -22.73
C LEU A 229 3.75 -9.55 -23.37
N PHE A 230 4.46 -8.43 -23.36
CA PHE A 230 4.02 -7.16 -23.93
C PHE A 230 4.77 -6.78 -25.18
N PHE A 231 6.02 -7.21 -25.32
CA PHE A 231 6.94 -6.78 -26.35
C PHE A 231 7.33 -7.90 -27.31
N THR A 232 7.39 -7.59 -28.59
CA THR A 232 7.99 -8.40 -29.65
C THR A 232 8.99 -7.56 -30.45
N HIS A 233 10.01 -8.17 -30.97
CA HIS A 233 11.01 -7.49 -31.83
C HIS A 233 10.48 -7.18 -33.23
N ASP A 234 9.40 -7.81 -33.65
CA ASP A 234 8.72 -7.51 -34.90
C ASP A 234 7.84 -6.26 -34.71
N PRO A 235 8.12 -5.16 -35.40
CA PRO A 235 7.38 -3.90 -35.26
C PRO A 235 5.92 -4.02 -35.72
N ASP A 236 5.63 -4.95 -36.65
CA ASP A 236 4.31 -5.15 -37.23
C ASP A 236 3.47 -6.19 -36.47
N ALA A 237 4.11 -6.97 -35.60
CA ALA A 237 3.45 -7.97 -34.78
C ALA A 237 3.03 -7.43 -33.43
N LEU A 238 1.94 -7.96 -32.91
CA LEU A 238 1.48 -7.73 -31.53
C LEU A 238 1.54 -9.02 -30.74
N THR A 239 2.01 -8.94 -29.51
CA THR A 239 1.79 -10.06 -28.57
C THR A 239 0.28 -10.25 -28.35
N PRO A 240 -0.18 -11.45 -27.98
CA PRO A 240 -1.61 -11.67 -27.69
C PRO A 240 -2.18 -10.67 -26.66
N LEU A 241 -1.36 -10.29 -25.67
CA LEU A 241 -1.74 -9.30 -24.67
C LEU A 241 -1.77 -7.88 -25.27
N GLY A 242 -0.81 -7.55 -26.12
CA GLY A 242 -0.81 -6.29 -26.89
C GLY A 242 -2.02 -6.17 -27.79
N GLY A 243 -2.39 -7.25 -28.47
CA GLY A 243 -3.59 -7.34 -29.30
C GLY A 243 -4.89 -7.12 -28.51
N ALA A 244 -4.99 -7.71 -27.31
CA ALA A 244 -6.14 -7.50 -26.42
C ALA A 244 -6.24 -6.04 -25.95
N LEU A 245 -5.12 -5.42 -25.62
CA LEU A 245 -5.10 -4.00 -25.22
C LEU A 245 -5.43 -3.07 -26.41
N LYS A 246 -4.95 -3.40 -27.62
CA LYS A 246 -5.30 -2.67 -28.84
C LYS A 246 -6.81 -2.78 -29.17
N PHE A 247 -7.41 -3.93 -28.94
CA PHE A 247 -8.86 -4.15 -29.07
C PHE A 247 -9.66 -3.15 -28.21
N ASP A 248 -9.14 -2.81 -27.03
CA ASP A 248 -9.72 -1.83 -26.12
C ASP A 248 -9.22 -0.38 -26.36
N ASP A 249 -8.53 -0.10 -27.47
CA ASP A 249 -7.83 1.17 -27.76
C ASP A 249 -6.84 1.60 -26.68
N ILE A 250 -6.27 0.69 -25.92
CA ILE A 250 -5.27 0.98 -24.91
C ILE A 250 -3.87 0.87 -25.55
N ARG A 251 -3.16 1.99 -25.63
CA ARG A 251 -1.81 2.01 -26.18
C ARG A 251 -0.80 1.47 -25.17
N LEU A 252 0.09 0.57 -25.61
CA LEU A 252 1.26 0.20 -24.86
C LEU A 252 2.32 1.30 -24.96
N ARG A 253 2.94 1.59 -23.83
CA ARG A 253 4.12 2.45 -23.74
C ARG A 253 5.17 1.70 -22.94
N TYR A 254 6.37 1.63 -23.49
CA TYR A 254 7.47 0.88 -22.88
C TYR A 254 8.36 1.80 -22.06
N ALA A 255 8.80 1.32 -20.90
CA ALA A 255 9.76 1.99 -20.05
C ALA A 255 11.17 1.82 -20.65
N PRO A 256 11.88 2.91 -20.99
CA PRO A 256 13.19 2.81 -21.62
C PRO A 256 14.25 2.25 -20.68
N THR A 257 14.02 2.34 -19.38
CA THR A 257 14.89 1.78 -18.34
C THR A 257 14.04 1.25 -17.18
N PRO A 258 14.53 0.31 -16.38
CA PRO A 258 13.83 -0.14 -15.15
C PRO A 258 13.44 1.04 -14.26
N HIS A 259 14.35 2.00 -14.05
CA HIS A 259 14.09 3.18 -13.20
C HIS A 259 12.95 4.09 -13.70
N ALA A 260 12.57 4.00 -14.97
CA ALA A 260 11.48 4.78 -15.53
C ALA A 260 10.11 4.39 -14.95
N LYS A 261 9.95 3.16 -14.42
CA LYS A 261 8.75 2.69 -13.72
C LYS A 261 8.79 2.94 -12.20
N GLY A 262 9.68 3.76 -11.71
CA GLY A 262 9.96 3.97 -10.29
C GLY A 262 8.75 4.32 -9.40
N LYS A 263 7.57 4.56 -9.93
CA LYS A 263 6.33 4.75 -9.16
C LYS A 263 5.73 3.42 -8.77
N VAL A 264 5.43 2.57 -9.73
CA VAL A 264 4.90 1.23 -9.44
C VAL A 264 5.95 0.35 -8.73
N GLU A 265 7.24 0.52 -9.03
CA GLU A 265 8.32 -0.15 -8.31
C GLU A 265 8.38 0.21 -6.83
N ARG A 266 8.05 1.46 -6.46
CA ARG A 266 7.97 1.88 -5.04
C ARG A 266 6.80 1.24 -4.28
N GLU A 267 5.80 0.77 -5.00
CA GLU A 267 4.68 0.08 -4.38
C GLU A 267 5.03 -1.35 -3.98
N HIS A 268 6.04 -1.96 -4.60
CA HIS A 268 6.49 -3.30 -4.18
C HIS A 268 7.00 -3.33 -2.73
N PRO A 269 7.90 -2.43 -2.27
CA PRO A 269 8.24 -2.33 -0.86
C PRO A 269 7.05 -2.05 0.07
N PHE A 270 6.02 -1.34 -0.41
CA PHE A 270 4.79 -1.15 0.35
C PHE A 270 4.09 -2.48 0.61
N TRP A 271 3.92 -3.31 -0.42
CA TRP A 271 3.32 -4.63 -0.29
C TRP A 271 4.22 -5.61 0.47
N GLN A 272 5.53 -5.63 0.17
CA GLN A 272 6.51 -6.47 0.86
C GLN A 272 6.59 -6.20 2.36
N GLY A 273 6.36 -4.96 2.79
CA GLY A 273 6.33 -4.61 4.19
C GLY A 273 5.00 -4.91 4.91
N ARG A 274 3.92 -5.16 4.17
CA ARG A 274 2.57 -5.35 4.74
C ARG A 274 2.04 -6.78 4.61
N LEU A 275 2.25 -7.41 3.47
CA LEU A 275 1.66 -8.73 3.21
C LEU A 275 2.24 -9.83 4.13
N PRO A 276 3.57 -10.00 4.28
CA PRO A 276 4.10 -11.08 5.12
C PRO A 276 3.61 -11.01 6.58
N PRO A 277 3.71 -9.86 7.28
CA PRO A 277 3.22 -9.80 8.66
C PRO A 277 1.70 -9.91 8.74
N CYS A 278 0.96 -9.43 7.73
CA CYS A 278 -0.48 -9.58 7.69
C CYS A 278 -0.88 -11.05 7.52
N PHE A 279 -0.25 -11.75 6.58
CA PHE A 279 -0.50 -13.18 6.36
C PHE A 279 -0.13 -14.02 7.58
N ALA A 280 0.99 -13.69 8.26
CA ALA A 280 1.39 -14.35 9.49
C ALA A 280 0.33 -14.18 10.59
N SER A 281 -0.13 -12.94 10.81
CA SER A 281 -1.08 -12.65 11.88
C SER A 281 -2.49 -13.16 11.62
N GLU A 282 -2.90 -13.26 10.35
CA GLU A 282 -4.22 -13.81 9.94
C GLU A 282 -4.15 -15.29 9.57
N LYS A 283 -2.97 -15.94 9.71
CA LYS A 283 -2.74 -17.35 9.34
C LYS A 283 -3.12 -17.70 7.91
N ILE A 284 -2.83 -16.76 6.98
CA ILE A 284 -3.10 -16.94 5.55
C ILE A 284 -1.95 -17.75 4.95
N THR A 285 -2.26 -18.88 4.34
CA THR A 285 -1.26 -19.84 3.80
C THR A 285 -1.37 -20.07 2.29
N GLY A 286 -2.44 -19.60 1.65
CA GLY A 286 -2.69 -19.83 0.21
C GLY A 286 -3.10 -18.57 -0.55
N ILE A 287 -2.85 -18.55 -1.87
CA ILE A 287 -3.14 -17.44 -2.77
C ILE A 287 -4.63 -17.12 -2.82
N GLU A 288 -5.48 -18.13 -2.78
CA GLU A 288 -6.95 -17.98 -2.87
C GLU A 288 -7.50 -17.14 -1.72
N VAL A 289 -7.02 -17.41 -0.49
CA VAL A 289 -7.39 -16.64 0.69
C VAL A 289 -6.68 -15.28 0.72
N ALA A 290 -5.43 -15.21 0.21
CA ALA A 290 -4.64 -13.99 0.20
C ALA A 290 -5.24 -12.91 -0.72
N ASN A 291 -5.75 -13.27 -1.89
CA ASN A 291 -6.21 -12.30 -2.88
C ASN A 291 -7.41 -11.44 -2.42
N PRO A 292 -8.47 -11.98 -1.84
CA PRO A 292 -9.53 -11.18 -1.23
C PRO A 292 -9.01 -10.25 -0.13
N HIS A 293 -8.03 -10.72 0.65
CA HIS A 293 -7.40 -9.94 1.71
C HIS A 293 -6.57 -8.77 1.16
N ILE A 294 -5.79 -9.01 0.10
CA ILE A 294 -5.03 -7.96 -0.62
C ILE A 294 -5.98 -6.89 -1.18
N ASP A 295 -7.11 -7.30 -1.73
CA ASP A 295 -8.09 -6.37 -2.31
C ASP A 295 -8.75 -5.50 -1.24
N ALA A 296 -9.07 -6.08 -0.08
CA ALA A 296 -9.56 -5.32 1.09
C ALA A 296 -8.50 -4.35 1.63
N LEU A 297 -7.24 -4.80 1.75
CA LEU A 297 -6.13 -3.97 2.19
C LEU A 297 -5.86 -2.80 1.25
N ARG A 298 -6.02 -2.97 -0.07
CA ARG A 298 -5.83 -1.94 -1.09
C ARG A 298 -6.79 -0.76 -0.93
N GLY A 299 -7.98 -1.00 -0.42
CA GLY A 299 -8.98 0.05 -0.20
C GLY A 299 -8.51 1.14 0.77
N HIS A 300 -7.81 0.75 1.83
CA HIS A 300 -7.37 1.67 2.88
C HIS A 300 -6.36 2.73 2.40
N PRO A 301 -5.21 2.41 1.78
CA PRO A 301 -4.29 3.42 1.25
C PRO A 301 -4.93 4.30 0.18
N ASN A 302 -5.86 3.78 -0.60
CA ASN A 302 -6.56 4.58 -1.60
C ASN A 302 -7.47 5.65 -0.97
N ALA A 303 -8.19 5.31 0.09
CA ALA A 303 -9.23 6.16 0.66
C ALA A 303 -8.79 6.99 1.87
N GLN A 304 -7.84 6.49 2.67
CA GLN A 304 -7.54 7.06 3.99
C GLN A 304 -6.09 7.48 4.18
N GLU A 305 -5.11 6.86 3.48
CA GLU A 305 -3.71 7.26 3.63
C GLU A 305 -3.39 8.48 2.76
N VAL A 306 -2.83 9.52 3.38
CA VAL A 306 -2.34 10.69 2.64
C VAL A 306 -1.08 10.32 1.89
N HIS A 307 -1.12 10.37 0.55
CA HIS A 307 0.04 10.11 -0.27
C HIS A 307 0.99 11.32 -0.22
N ARG A 308 2.24 11.10 0.15
CA ARG A 308 3.23 12.15 0.42
C ARG A 308 3.41 13.15 -0.72
N GLU A 309 3.39 12.68 -1.97
CA GLU A 309 3.60 13.56 -3.15
C GLU A 309 2.33 14.32 -3.55
N LEU A 310 1.15 13.79 -3.20
CA LEU A 310 -0.13 14.42 -3.50
C LEU A 310 -0.62 15.38 -2.39
N GLY A 311 -0.12 15.23 -1.16
CA GLY A 311 -0.61 15.96 0.01
C GLY A 311 -2.05 15.57 0.42
N GLN A 312 -2.66 14.59 -0.24
CA GLN A 312 -4.02 14.13 -0.02
C GLN A 312 -4.14 12.64 -0.34
N THR A 313 -5.30 12.03 -0.07
CA THR A 313 -5.51 10.62 -0.40
C THR A 313 -5.66 10.44 -1.94
N PRO A 314 -5.25 9.28 -2.49
CA PRO A 314 -5.42 8.96 -3.91
C PRO A 314 -6.86 9.13 -4.40
N GLN A 315 -7.84 8.78 -3.59
CA GLN A 315 -9.25 8.93 -3.91
C GLN A 315 -9.66 10.40 -4.03
N ARG A 316 -9.29 11.24 -3.03
CA ARG A 316 -9.56 12.68 -3.08
C ARG A 316 -8.91 13.35 -4.28
N ALA A 317 -7.66 12.98 -4.59
CA ALA A 317 -6.98 13.47 -5.79
C ALA A 317 -7.74 13.10 -7.07
N GLY A 318 -8.32 11.91 -7.13
CA GLY A 318 -9.17 11.46 -8.22
C GLY A 318 -10.47 12.25 -8.33
N ASP A 319 -11.13 12.50 -7.21
CA ASP A 319 -12.40 13.26 -7.17
C ASP A 319 -12.18 14.73 -7.56
N GLN A 320 -11.10 15.32 -7.09
CA GLN A 320 -10.69 16.66 -7.50
C GLN A 320 -10.42 16.73 -9.01
N ALA A 321 -9.64 15.78 -9.55
CA ALA A 321 -9.35 15.74 -10.97
C ALA A 321 -10.62 15.56 -11.84
N ARG A 322 -11.63 14.84 -11.36
CA ARG A 322 -12.94 14.73 -12.06
C ARG A 322 -13.70 16.06 -12.03
N LYS A 323 -13.75 16.75 -10.87
CA LYS A 323 -14.38 18.08 -10.76
C LYS A 323 -13.73 19.08 -11.70
N GLU A 324 -12.41 19.02 -11.84
CA GLU A 324 -11.61 19.88 -12.75
C GLU A 324 -11.61 19.38 -14.22
N LYS A 325 -12.46 18.44 -14.57
CA LYS A 325 -12.56 17.82 -15.91
C LYS A 325 -11.23 17.24 -16.42
N ARG A 326 -10.34 16.84 -15.51
CA ARG A 326 -9.04 16.22 -15.81
C ARG A 326 -9.14 14.69 -15.75
N SER A 327 -10.10 14.11 -16.47
CA SER A 327 -10.23 12.67 -16.65
C SER A 327 -10.01 12.28 -18.10
N ALA A 328 -9.20 11.25 -18.29
CA ALA A 328 -9.00 10.57 -19.57
C ALA A 328 -9.53 9.13 -19.53
N LEU A 329 -10.18 8.75 -18.45
CA LEU A 329 -10.81 7.44 -18.33
C LEU A 329 -11.99 7.34 -19.32
N ARG A 330 -12.01 6.25 -20.03
CA ARG A 330 -13.11 5.88 -20.94
C ARG A 330 -14.04 4.88 -20.25
N PRO A 331 -15.30 4.77 -20.67
CA PRO A 331 -16.20 3.76 -20.16
C PRO A 331 -15.59 2.34 -20.19
N PRO A 332 -16.05 1.42 -19.34
CA PRO A 332 -15.65 0.02 -19.43
C PRO A 332 -15.97 -0.55 -20.83
N PRO A 333 -15.31 -1.64 -21.23
CA PRO A 333 -15.63 -2.30 -22.48
C PRO A 333 -17.11 -2.65 -22.55
N ARG A 334 -17.80 -2.20 -23.61
CA ARG A 334 -19.20 -2.56 -23.84
C ARG A 334 -19.35 -3.86 -24.60
N CYS A 335 -18.25 -4.46 -25.04
CA CYS A 335 -18.23 -5.67 -25.82
C CYS A 335 -18.53 -6.88 -24.92
N PRO A 336 -19.70 -7.55 -25.07
CA PRO A 336 -20.06 -8.70 -24.23
C PRO A 336 -19.12 -9.90 -24.40
N TRP A 337 -18.38 -9.95 -25.52
CA TRP A 337 -17.43 -11.01 -25.84
C TRP A 337 -15.97 -10.67 -25.55
N TRP A 338 -15.74 -9.67 -24.70
CA TRP A 338 -14.39 -9.28 -24.32
C TRP A 338 -13.60 -10.44 -23.68
N HIS A 339 -14.26 -11.35 -23.00
CA HIS A 339 -13.65 -12.54 -22.40
C HIS A 339 -12.95 -13.43 -23.45
N TYR A 340 -13.41 -13.47 -24.69
CA TYR A 340 -12.69 -14.17 -25.76
C TYR A 340 -11.40 -13.44 -26.16
N VAL A 341 -11.40 -12.13 -26.13
CA VAL A 341 -10.20 -11.31 -26.40
C VAL A 341 -9.18 -11.49 -25.29
N GLY A 342 -9.64 -11.51 -24.04
CA GLY A 342 -8.85 -11.75 -22.83
C GLY A 342 -8.61 -13.23 -22.55
N SER A 343 -8.31 -14.00 -23.58
CA SER A 343 -8.01 -15.44 -23.48
C SER A 343 -6.69 -15.80 -24.16
N GLY A 344 -6.15 -16.96 -23.80
CA GLY A 344 -5.02 -17.57 -24.50
C GLY A 344 -5.48 -18.15 -25.82
N ARG A 345 -5.23 -17.46 -26.94
CA ARG A 345 -5.75 -17.86 -28.27
C ARG A 345 -4.72 -18.63 -29.08
N THR A 346 -5.18 -19.73 -29.71
CA THR A 346 -4.40 -20.55 -30.64
C THR A 346 -5.25 -20.84 -31.85
N THR A 347 -4.72 -20.57 -33.05
CA THR A 347 -5.39 -20.95 -34.29
C THR A 347 -5.08 -22.42 -34.59
N LEU A 348 -6.10 -23.19 -34.82
CA LEU A 348 -6.03 -24.62 -35.14
C LEU A 348 -6.70 -24.91 -36.48
N ASN A 349 -6.24 -25.91 -37.19
CA ASN A 349 -6.90 -26.43 -38.40
C ASN A 349 -7.78 -27.61 -37.99
N ILE A 350 -8.99 -27.68 -38.57
CA ILE A 350 -9.84 -28.88 -38.43
C ILE A 350 -9.19 -30.03 -39.22
N GLY A 351 -8.98 -31.15 -38.55
CA GLY A 351 -8.40 -32.34 -39.17
C GLY A 351 -9.27 -32.91 -40.29
N SER A 352 -8.70 -33.83 -41.10
CA SER A 352 -9.44 -34.55 -42.12
C SER A 352 -10.60 -35.39 -41.57
N ASP A 353 -10.54 -35.72 -40.28
CA ASP A 353 -11.58 -36.41 -39.52
C ASP A 353 -12.66 -35.45 -38.97
N GLY A 354 -12.62 -34.18 -39.34
CA GLY A 354 -13.56 -33.15 -38.87
C GLY A 354 -13.36 -32.75 -37.40
N ARG A 355 -12.21 -33.05 -36.78
CA ARG A 355 -11.98 -32.85 -35.36
C ARG A 355 -10.82 -31.89 -35.08
N VAL A 356 -10.91 -31.25 -33.91
CA VAL A 356 -9.87 -30.34 -33.36
C VAL A 356 -9.38 -30.90 -32.02
N PRO A 357 -8.05 -30.94 -31.76
CA PRO A 357 -7.52 -31.35 -30.47
C PRO A 357 -7.73 -30.21 -29.43
N ILE A 358 -8.32 -30.53 -28.27
CA ILE A 358 -8.49 -29.63 -27.14
C ILE A 358 -8.06 -30.40 -25.90
N GLY A 359 -6.87 -30.06 -25.37
CA GLY A 359 -6.26 -30.84 -24.31
C GLY A 359 -6.05 -32.29 -24.72
N THR A 360 -6.59 -33.22 -23.96
CA THR A 360 -6.54 -34.68 -24.24
C THR A 360 -7.67 -35.18 -25.13
N GLN A 361 -8.65 -34.34 -25.44
CA GLN A 361 -9.85 -34.69 -26.22
C GLN A 361 -9.73 -34.19 -27.66
N ARG A 362 -10.46 -34.88 -28.56
CA ARG A 362 -10.65 -34.45 -29.96
C ARG A 362 -12.14 -34.21 -30.22
N LEU A 363 -12.49 -32.96 -30.38
CA LEU A 363 -13.89 -32.53 -30.55
C LEU A 363 -14.22 -32.40 -32.02
N ARG A 364 -15.37 -32.94 -32.42
CA ARG A 364 -15.94 -32.77 -33.76
C ARG A 364 -16.46 -31.34 -33.93
N MET A 365 -16.14 -30.71 -35.04
CA MET A 365 -16.59 -29.37 -35.41
C MET A 365 -17.56 -29.44 -36.59
N GLU A 366 -18.62 -28.64 -36.56
CA GLU A 366 -19.58 -28.48 -37.64
C GLU A 366 -19.06 -27.53 -38.73
N ARG A 367 -17.84 -27.83 -39.22
CA ARG A 367 -17.15 -27.10 -40.29
C ARG A 367 -16.32 -28.01 -41.17
N PRO A 368 -16.09 -27.63 -42.45
CA PRO A 368 -15.27 -28.46 -43.34
C PRO A 368 -13.87 -28.72 -42.82
N PRO A 369 -13.31 -29.91 -43.04
CA PRO A 369 -11.90 -30.19 -42.79
C PRO A 369 -11.00 -29.16 -43.47
N GLY A 370 -9.88 -28.82 -42.82
CA GLY A 370 -8.94 -27.78 -43.29
C GLY A 370 -9.35 -26.35 -42.90
N SER A 371 -10.58 -26.13 -42.44
CA SER A 371 -10.99 -24.81 -41.94
C SER A 371 -10.20 -24.40 -40.69
N LYS A 372 -9.91 -23.11 -40.55
CA LYS A 372 -9.28 -22.55 -39.36
C LYS A 372 -10.32 -22.22 -38.31
N VAL A 373 -10.00 -22.52 -37.06
CA VAL A 373 -10.77 -22.15 -35.88
C VAL A 373 -9.84 -21.58 -34.81
N VAL A 374 -10.38 -20.81 -33.87
CA VAL A 374 -9.61 -20.20 -32.78
C VAL A 374 -10.02 -20.84 -31.47
N LEU A 375 -9.09 -21.60 -30.89
CA LEU A 375 -9.19 -22.09 -29.52
C LEU A 375 -8.87 -20.96 -28.55
N CYS A 376 -9.77 -20.69 -27.62
CA CYS A 376 -9.64 -19.74 -26.53
C CYS A 376 -9.50 -20.52 -25.21
N LEU A 377 -8.38 -20.35 -24.53
CA LEU A 377 -8.18 -20.81 -23.15
C LEU A 377 -8.43 -19.62 -22.20
N HIS A 378 -9.45 -19.74 -21.36
CA HIS A 378 -9.84 -18.71 -20.42
C HIS A 378 -9.04 -18.80 -19.10
N PRO A 379 -8.91 -17.67 -18.33
CA PRO A 379 -8.18 -17.67 -17.06
C PRO A 379 -8.76 -18.62 -16.00
N ASP A 380 -10.04 -18.91 -16.07
CA ASP A 380 -10.77 -19.83 -15.19
C ASP A 380 -10.66 -21.32 -15.61
N GLY A 381 -9.85 -21.61 -16.63
CA GLY A 381 -9.66 -22.96 -17.16
C GLY A 381 -10.68 -23.39 -18.21
N HIS A 382 -11.73 -22.61 -18.48
CA HIS A 382 -12.66 -22.89 -19.56
C HIS A 382 -12.00 -22.81 -20.94
N HIS A 383 -12.56 -23.57 -21.87
CA HIS A 383 -12.16 -23.55 -23.28
C HIS A 383 -13.34 -23.16 -24.15
N SER A 384 -13.09 -22.35 -25.16
CA SER A 384 -14.07 -22.02 -26.19
C SER A 384 -13.43 -22.12 -27.57
N VAL A 385 -14.19 -22.53 -28.56
CA VAL A 385 -13.76 -22.53 -29.94
C VAL A 385 -14.59 -21.56 -30.74
N LEU A 386 -13.93 -20.61 -31.39
CA LEU A 386 -14.56 -19.61 -32.24
C LEU A 386 -14.30 -19.90 -33.71
N ALA A 387 -15.24 -19.54 -34.56
CA ALA A 387 -15.14 -19.63 -36.01
C ALA A 387 -14.06 -18.74 -36.62
N ALA A 388 -13.76 -17.60 -35.97
CA ALA A 388 -12.77 -16.62 -36.37
C ALA A 388 -12.25 -15.86 -35.14
N PRO A 389 -11.12 -15.15 -35.22
CA PRO A 389 -10.68 -14.26 -34.15
C PRO A 389 -11.75 -13.24 -33.76
N PRO A 390 -11.88 -12.92 -32.44
CA PRO A 390 -12.86 -11.94 -32.01
C PRO A 390 -12.55 -10.55 -32.57
N ASP A 391 -13.61 -9.88 -33.05
CA ASP A 391 -13.61 -8.54 -33.61
C ASP A 391 -14.44 -7.62 -32.70
N PRO A 392 -14.01 -6.33 -32.45
CA PRO A 392 -14.78 -5.40 -31.64
C PRO A 392 -16.17 -5.08 -32.19
N GLN A 393 -16.33 -5.15 -33.49
CA GLN A 393 -17.55 -4.77 -34.20
C GLN A 393 -18.49 -5.94 -34.49
N GLN A 394 -18.01 -7.18 -34.41
CA GLN A 394 -18.78 -8.38 -34.77
C GLN A 394 -18.86 -9.37 -33.61
N LYS A 395 -20.08 -9.85 -33.34
CA LYS A 395 -20.26 -10.94 -32.38
C LYS A 395 -19.57 -12.20 -32.90
N PRO A 396 -18.66 -12.80 -32.12
CA PRO A 396 -17.98 -14.02 -32.56
C PRO A 396 -18.96 -15.18 -32.68
N VAL A 397 -18.73 -16.03 -33.69
CA VAL A 397 -19.48 -17.27 -33.83
C VAL A 397 -18.82 -18.32 -32.94
N LEU A 398 -19.51 -18.72 -31.90
CA LEU A 398 -19.11 -19.77 -30.97
C LEU A 398 -19.45 -21.12 -31.56
N LEU A 399 -18.44 -22.00 -31.71
CA LEU A 399 -18.58 -23.36 -32.18
C LEU A 399 -18.66 -24.37 -31.05
N PHE A 400 -17.98 -24.07 -29.95
CA PHE A 400 -17.90 -24.93 -28.79
C PHE A 400 -17.52 -24.15 -27.53
N THR A 401 -18.07 -24.54 -26.42
CA THR A 401 -17.61 -24.13 -25.09
C THR A 401 -17.69 -25.30 -24.12
N ASN A 402 -16.75 -25.40 -23.22
CA ASN A 402 -16.70 -26.46 -22.22
C ASN A 402 -16.42 -25.81 -20.85
N CYS A 403 -16.96 -26.41 -19.79
CA CYS A 403 -16.58 -26.11 -18.41
C CYS A 403 -15.22 -26.72 -18.07
N PRO A 404 -14.50 -26.21 -17.08
CA PRO A 404 -13.24 -26.80 -16.64
C PRO A 404 -13.43 -28.27 -16.27
N ILE A 405 -12.45 -29.08 -16.67
CA ILE A 405 -12.36 -30.50 -16.27
C ILE A 405 -11.83 -30.56 -14.84
#